data_0dc4a4551038578b54a4f434b6bb5049
#
_entry.id   0dc4a4551038578b54a4f434b6bb5049
#
_cell.length_a   1.000
_cell.length_b   1.000
_cell.length_c   1.000
_cell.angle_alpha   90.00
_cell.angle_beta   90.00
_cell.angle_gamma   90.00
#
_symmetry.space_group_name_H-M   'P 1'
#
loop_
_entity.id
_entity.type
_entity.pdbx_description
1 polymer ?
#
loop_
_entity_poly.entity_id
_entity_poly.type
_entity_poly.pdbx_seq_one_letter_code
_entity_poly.pdbx_strand_id
1 'polypeptide(L)'
;MVEIKTPEQIAKMREAGLVVAAVHAATREAAVPGATTRDLDEVARKVLSEHGAKSNFLGYGGFPATICTSVNEVVVHGIPDDRTVLKDGDIISVDAGAIIDGWHGDAAFTAFVGSGHAPELVELSRVTEESMWAGIAAMRNGGRLVDVSRAIETYIRRQPRPGGGKYGIIEDYGGHGIGSQMHMDPHLLNYVSRKRGKGPRLVPGFCLAIEPMVSLGTPRTEVLADEWTVITTDGTWASHWEHSVALTEQGPLVLTAPDGGRAKLAELGVTAAPDPLA
;
A
#
# COMPACT_ATOMS: atom_id res chain seq x y z
N MET A 1 21.23 -4.52 -5.31
CA MET A 1 21.02 -5.83 -6.03
C MET A 1 19.70 -6.39 -5.51
N VAL A 2 18.83 -6.89 -6.39
CA VAL A 2 17.53 -7.44 -5.97
C VAL A 2 17.76 -8.73 -5.16
N GLU A 3 17.13 -8.81 -3.98
CA GLU A 3 17.11 -10.01 -3.14
C GLU A 3 16.02 -10.97 -3.63
N ILE A 4 16.41 -12.17 -4.03
CA ILE A 4 15.48 -13.23 -4.44
C ILE A 4 15.23 -14.15 -3.25
N LYS A 5 13.98 -14.31 -2.85
CA LYS A 5 13.57 -15.05 -1.66
C LYS A 5 13.36 -16.53 -1.98
N THR A 6 13.77 -17.39 -1.03
CA THR A 6 13.39 -18.81 -1.07
C THR A 6 11.93 -19.01 -0.68
N PRO A 7 11.33 -20.19 -0.95
CA PRO A 7 9.98 -20.49 -0.49
C PRO A 7 9.79 -20.36 1.03
N GLU A 8 10.79 -20.73 1.82
CA GLU A 8 10.77 -20.65 3.27
C GLU A 8 10.80 -19.18 3.74
N GLN A 9 11.53 -18.31 3.04
CA GLN A 9 11.57 -16.88 3.31
C GLN A 9 10.23 -16.21 2.95
N ILE A 10 9.62 -16.63 1.84
CA ILE A 10 8.27 -16.18 1.44
C ILE A 10 7.23 -16.59 2.49
N ALA A 11 7.33 -17.80 3.05
CA ALA A 11 6.44 -18.25 4.13
C ALA A 11 6.55 -17.34 5.37
N LYS A 12 7.76 -16.97 5.78
CA LYS A 12 7.98 -16.01 6.88
C LYS A 12 7.43 -14.61 6.57
N MET A 13 7.62 -14.12 5.35
CA MET A 13 7.01 -12.87 4.91
C MET A 13 5.47 -12.97 4.90
N ARG A 14 4.93 -14.15 4.59
CA ARG A 14 3.47 -14.41 4.67
C ARG A 14 2.96 -14.31 6.10
N GLU A 15 3.69 -14.85 7.10
CA GLU A 15 3.35 -14.69 8.52
C GLU A 15 3.29 -13.20 8.90
N ALA A 16 4.31 -12.42 8.55
CA ALA A 16 4.32 -10.97 8.77
C ALA A 16 3.15 -10.27 8.06
N GLY A 17 2.86 -10.66 6.81
CA GLY A 17 1.76 -10.11 6.02
C GLY A 17 0.38 -10.39 6.62
N LEU A 18 0.16 -11.55 7.24
CA LEU A 18 -1.08 -11.86 7.95
C LEU A 18 -1.26 -11.01 9.21
N VAL A 19 -0.17 -10.66 9.88
CA VAL A 19 -0.23 -9.72 11.01
C VAL A 19 -0.62 -8.31 10.52
N VAL A 20 -0.06 -7.85 9.39
CA VAL A 20 -0.49 -6.59 8.76
C VAL A 20 -1.98 -6.61 8.42
N ALA A 21 -2.48 -7.72 7.86
CA ALA A 21 -3.91 -7.87 7.58
C ALA A 21 -4.77 -7.78 8.86
N ALA A 22 -4.30 -8.32 9.99
CA ALA A 22 -4.99 -8.20 11.29
C ALA A 22 -4.96 -6.75 11.80
N VAL A 23 -3.84 -6.04 11.65
CA VAL A 23 -3.75 -4.60 11.97
C VAL A 23 -4.75 -3.81 11.14
N HIS A 24 -4.83 -4.07 9.83
CA HIS A 24 -5.76 -3.39 8.94
C HIS A 24 -7.23 -3.66 9.32
N ALA A 25 -7.58 -4.88 9.67
CA ALA A 25 -8.93 -5.20 10.10
C ALA A 25 -9.31 -4.38 11.36
N ALA A 26 -8.45 -4.38 12.38
CA ALA A 26 -8.68 -3.67 13.63
C ALA A 26 -8.70 -2.14 13.47
N THR A 27 -7.77 -1.57 12.71
CA THR A 27 -7.72 -0.12 12.47
C THR A 27 -8.87 0.36 11.59
N ARG A 28 -9.33 -0.45 10.64
CA ARG A 28 -10.53 -0.15 9.84
C ARG A 28 -11.79 -0.05 10.71
N GLU A 29 -11.96 -0.94 11.69
CA GLU A 29 -13.07 -0.89 12.65
C GLU A 29 -12.98 0.33 13.57
N ALA A 30 -11.76 0.73 13.94
CA ALA A 30 -11.51 1.89 14.81
C ALA A 30 -11.62 3.25 14.08
N ALA A 31 -11.57 3.28 12.75
CA ALA A 31 -11.63 4.50 11.94
C ALA A 31 -13.08 5.03 11.86
N VAL A 32 -13.60 5.55 12.95
CA VAL A 32 -14.96 6.09 13.09
C VAL A 32 -14.94 7.57 13.43
N PRO A 33 -16.03 8.32 13.15
CA PRO A 33 -16.10 9.72 13.53
C PRO A 33 -15.86 9.92 15.04
N GLY A 34 -14.99 10.86 15.39
CA GLY A 34 -14.59 11.17 16.77
C GLY A 34 -13.35 10.43 17.26
N ALA A 35 -12.91 9.37 16.58
CA ALA A 35 -11.61 8.76 16.87
C ALA A 35 -10.47 9.69 16.45
N THR A 36 -9.36 9.67 17.18
CA THR A 36 -8.13 10.36 16.78
C THR A 36 -7.24 9.42 15.96
N THR A 37 -6.31 9.97 15.20
CA THR A 37 -5.32 9.14 14.50
C THR A 37 -4.39 8.43 15.51
N ARG A 38 -4.20 8.99 16.71
CA ARG A 38 -3.52 8.34 17.84
C ARG A 38 -4.23 7.06 18.30
N ASP A 39 -5.56 7.07 18.38
CA ASP A 39 -6.34 5.89 18.77
C ASP A 39 -6.08 4.73 17.80
N LEU A 40 -5.95 5.02 16.49
CA LEU A 40 -5.64 4.01 15.47
C LEU A 40 -4.22 3.45 15.66
N ASP A 41 -3.24 4.29 15.99
CA ASP A 41 -1.86 3.84 16.28
C ASP A 41 -1.82 2.93 17.52
N GLU A 42 -2.60 3.25 18.56
CA GLU A 42 -2.69 2.41 19.75
C GLU A 42 -3.33 1.05 19.46
N VAL A 43 -4.38 1.01 18.61
CA VAL A 43 -4.99 -0.23 18.13
C VAL A 43 -3.97 -1.07 17.36
N ALA A 44 -3.23 -0.46 16.44
CA ALA A 44 -2.20 -1.15 15.67
C ALA A 44 -1.10 -1.72 16.55
N ARG A 45 -0.61 -0.92 17.52
CA ARG A 45 0.40 -1.33 18.49
C ARG A 45 -0.03 -2.53 19.32
N LYS A 46 -1.29 -2.55 19.75
CA LYS A 46 -1.87 -3.66 20.49
C LYS A 46 -1.87 -4.94 19.66
N VAL A 47 -2.38 -4.89 18.42
CA VAL A 47 -2.43 -6.05 17.52
C VAL A 47 -1.03 -6.58 17.25
N LEU A 48 -0.05 -5.73 16.92
CA LEU A 48 1.34 -6.16 16.71
C LEU A 48 1.90 -6.88 17.95
N SER A 49 1.67 -6.33 19.15
CA SER A 49 2.12 -6.92 20.41
C SER A 49 1.49 -8.29 20.66
N GLU A 50 0.19 -8.44 20.41
CA GLU A 50 -0.54 -9.71 20.58
C GLU A 50 -0.01 -10.82 19.64
N HIS A 51 0.53 -10.44 18.48
CA HIS A 51 1.14 -11.38 17.53
C HIS A 51 2.66 -11.50 17.68
N GLY A 52 3.27 -10.86 18.70
CA GLY A 52 4.73 -10.89 18.89
C GLY A 52 5.52 -10.23 17.77
N ALA A 53 4.87 -9.39 16.96
CA ALA A 53 5.47 -8.68 15.84
C ALA A 53 6.01 -7.31 16.26
N LYS A 54 6.98 -6.78 15.48
CA LYS A 54 7.44 -5.40 15.59
C LYS A 54 6.89 -4.57 14.44
N SER A 55 6.72 -3.25 14.65
CA SER A 55 6.39 -2.33 13.57
C SER A 55 7.58 -2.14 12.63
N ASN A 56 7.31 -2.00 11.32
CA ASN A 56 8.29 -1.55 10.33
C ASN A 56 8.68 -0.10 10.55
N PHE A 57 7.74 0.74 11.03
CA PHE A 57 7.84 2.21 10.98
C PHE A 57 8.39 2.82 12.26
N LEU A 58 8.03 2.30 13.43
CA LEU A 58 8.45 2.88 14.71
C LEU A 58 9.98 2.92 14.82
N GLY A 59 10.55 4.13 14.79
CA GLY A 59 11.99 4.38 14.81
C GLY A 59 12.69 4.31 13.46
N TYR A 60 12.01 3.91 12.38
CA TYR A 60 12.58 3.90 11.04
C TYR A 60 12.86 5.33 10.56
N GLY A 61 14.13 5.66 10.31
CA GLY A 61 14.53 7.04 9.98
C GLY A 61 14.11 8.09 11.02
N GLY A 62 13.72 7.69 12.24
CA GLY A 62 13.22 8.57 13.28
C GLY A 62 11.69 8.73 13.30
N PHE A 63 10.93 7.99 12.48
CA PHE A 63 9.48 8.04 12.49
C PHE A 63 8.91 7.68 13.88
N PRO A 64 7.99 8.49 14.46
CA PRO A 64 7.67 8.40 15.89
C PRO A 64 6.51 7.45 16.21
N ALA A 65 5.87 6.81 15.23
CA ALA A 65 4.63 6.06 15.40
C ALA A 65 4.71 4.64 14.82
N THR A 66 3.71 3.82 15.14
CA THR A 66 3.63 2.40 14.74
C THR A 66 3.11 2.22 13.33
N ILE A 67 2.20 3.10 12.91
CA ILE A 67 1.58 3.17 11.58
C ILE A 67 1.63 4.58 11.02
N CYS A 68 1.38 4.75 9.72
CA CYS A 68 1.06 6.06 9.15
C CYS A 68 -0.46 6.22 9.01
N THR A 69 -0.96 7.44 9.26
CA THR A 69 -2.37 7.79 9.15
C THR A 69 -2.53 9.06 8.31
N SER A 70 -2.97 8.90 7.09
CA SER A 70 -3.00 9.97 6.09
C SER A 70 -4.44 10.35 5.77
N VAL A 71 -4.90 11.50 6.30
CA VAL A 71 -6.30 11.96 6.21
C VAL A 71 -6.44 12.95 5.06
N ASN A 72 -7.44 12.74 4.21
CA ASN A 72 -7.87 13.65 3.13
C ASN A 72 -6.75 14.04 2.14
N GLU A 73 -6.22 15.27 2.22
CA GLU A 73 -5.13 15.78 1.36
C GLU A 73 -3.76 15.23 1.70
N VAL A 74 -3.62 14.54 2.83
CA VAL A 74 -2.38 13.84 3.18
C VAL A 74 -2.27 12.59 2.31
N VAL A 75 -1.19 12.52 1.55
CA VAL A 75 -0.92 11.42 0.60
C VAL A 75 -0.39 10.20 1.33
N VAL A 76 0.72 10.38 2.08
CA VAL A 76 1.41 9.34 2.85
C VAL A 76 2.13 9.94 4.06
N HIS A 77 2.60 9.06 4.96
CA HIS A 77 3.45 9.36 6.11
C HIS A 77 2.85 10.32 7.14
N GLY A 78 1.52 10.47 7.17
CA GLY A 78 0.86 11.23 8.23
C GLY A 78 1.19 10.64 9.60
N ILE A 79 1.71 11.47 10.51
CA ILE A 79 2.06 11.05 11.87
C ILE A 79 0.79 11.01 12.74
N PRO A 80 0.44 9.85 13.34
CA PRO A 80 -0.68 9.76 14.27
C PRO A 80 -0.56 10.71 15.47
N ASP A 81 -1.59 11.51 15.74
CA ASP A 81 -1.63 12.44 16.86
C ASP A 81 -3.03 12.57 17.49
N ASP A 82 -3.10 13.21 18.66
CA ASP A 82 -4.34 13.42 19.44
C ASP A 82 -5.19 14.59 18.93
N ARG A 83 -4.69 15.40 17.97
CA ARG A 83 -5.36 16.59 17.45
C ARG A 83 -6.11 16.33 16.15
N THR A 84 -5.66 15.34 15.39
CA THR A 84 -6.31 14.91 14.16
C THR A 84 -7.47 13.99 14.49
N VAL A 85 -8.66 14.59 14.67
CA VAL A 85 -9.92 13.89 14.98
C VAL A 85 -10.64 13.59 13.67
N LEU A 86 -10.94 12.33 13.42
CA LEU A 86 -11.68 11.87 12.25
C LEU A 86 -13.12 12.38 12.27
N LYS A 87 -13.61 12.87 11.13
CA LYS A 87 -14.95 13.44 10.97
C LYS A 87 -15.76 12.60 9.98
N ASP A 88 -17.07 12.67 10.13
CA ASP A 88 -17.98 12.09 9.15
C ASP A 88 -17.73 12.68 7.75
N GLY A 89 -17.53 11.82 6.76
CA GLY A 89 -17.18 12.21 5.40
C GLY A 89 -15.67 12.21 5.07
N ASP A 90 -14.77 12.13 6.07
CA ASP A 90 -13.32 12.00 5.80
C ASP A 90 -12.98 10.66 5.13
N ILE A 91 -11.88 10.64 4.38
CA ILE A 91 -11.17 9.41 4.01
C ILE A 91 -9.84 9.36 4.75
N ILE A 92 -9.38 8.17 5.09
CA ILE A 92 -8.08 7.98 5.74
C ILE A 92 -7.35 6.80 5.10
N SER A 93 -6.13 7.02 4.68
CA SER A 93 -5.22 5.93 4.32
C SER A 93 -4.43 5.52 5.56
N VAL A 94 -4.51 4.24 5.92
CA VAL A 94 -3.75 3.62 7.01
C VAL A 94 -2.71 2.71 6.39
N ASP A 95 -1.45 2.98 6.68
CA ASP A 95 -0.32 2.22 6.21
C ASP A 95 0.37 1.56 7.41
N ALA A 96 0.56 0.24 7.34
CA ALA A 96 1.03 -0.58 8.43
C ALA A 96 1.99 -1.67 7.97
N GLY A 97 3.08 -1.83 8.71
CA GLY A 97 4.03 -2.88 8.46
C GLY A 97 4.35 -3.70 9.71
N ALA A 98 4.68 -4.96 9.50
CA ALA A 98 5.04 -5.89 10.56
C ALA A 98 6.35 -6.64 10.26
N ILE A 99 7.11 -6.94 11.30
CA ILE A 99 8.32 -7.74 11.25
C ILE A 99 8.13 -8.99 12.11
N ILE A 100 8.27 -10.17 11.48
CA ILE A 100 8.33 -11.48 12.15
C ILE A 100 9.66 -12.14 11.78
N ASP A 101 10.44 -12.56 12.76
CA ASP A 101 11.73 -13.24 12.56
C ASP A 101 12.69 -12.52 11.58
N GLY A 102 12.63 -11.19 11.53
CA GLY A 102 13.44 -10.37 10.63
C GLY A 102 12.90 -10.27 9.20
N TRP A 103 11.69 -10.77 8.92
CA TRP A 103 11.03 -10.67 7.62
C TRP A 103 9.86 -9.68 7.68
N HIS A 104 9.73 -8.87 6.64
CA HIS A 104 8.83 -7.74 6.58
C HIS A 104 7.58 -8.03 5.75
N GLY A 105 6.44 -7.54 6.23
CA GLY A 105 5.22 -7.34 5.47
C GLY A 105 4.83 -5.87 5.56
N ASP A 106 4.26 -5.32 4.47
CA ASP A 106 3.88 -3.92 4.35
C ASP A 106 2.63 -3.78 3.50
N ALA A 107 1.66 -2.98 3.95
CA ALA A 107 0.44 -2.73 3.19
C ALA A 107 -0.28 -1.47 3.67
N ALA A 108 -1.06 -0.87 2.75
CA ALA A 108 -1.93 0.26 3.04
C ALA A 108 -3.33 0.06 2.47
N PHE A 109 -4.30 0.70 3.10
CA PHE A 109 -5.67 0.80 2.60
C PHE A 109 -6.26 2.17 2.86
N THR A 110 -7.23 2.59 2.05
CA THR A 110 -8.04 3.77 2.30
C THR A 110 -9.40 3.37 2.85
N ALA A 111 -9.78 3.92 4.00
CA ALA A 111 -11.08 3.77 4.63
C ALA A 111 -11.93 5.03 4.49
N PHE A 112 -13.24 4.83 4.57
CA PHE A 112 -14.25 5.88 4.62
C PHE A 112 -14.73 6.04 6.06
N VAL A 113 -14.67 7.27 6.59
CA VAL A 113 -15.05 7.58 7.97
C VAL A 113 -16.52 8.01 8.01
N GLY A 114 -17.35 7.23 8.69
CA GLY A 114 -18.79 7.52 8.81
C GLY A 114 -19.58 7.26 7.51
N SER A 115 -20.34 8.24 7.03
CA SER A 115 -21.31 8.09 5.94
C SER A 115 -21.32 9.30 5.01
N GLY A 116 -22.09 9.22 3.92
CA GLY A 116 -22.37 10.39 3.07
C GLY A 116 -21.18 10.87 2.21
N HIS A 117 -20.24 10.00 1.89
CA HIS A 117 -19.06 10.34 1.10
C HIS A 117 -19.43 10.78 -0.32
N ALA A 118 -18.76 11.81 -0.81
CA ALA A 118 -18.90 12.26 -2.18
C ALA A 118 -18.53 11.14 -3.17
N PRO A 119 -19.31 10.95 -4.26
CA PRO A 119 -19.04 9.89 -5.24
C PRO A 119 -17.62 9.92 -5.81
N GLU A 120 -17.02 11.09 -5.91
CA GLU A 120 -15.65 11.27 -6.38
C GLU A 120 -14.60 10.66 -5.44
N LEU A 121 -14.86 10.64 -4.13
CA LEU A 121 -13.96 10.03 -3.13
C LEU A 121 -14.06 8.50 -3.18
N VAL A 122 -15.30 7.99 -3.32
CA VAL A 122 -15.53 6.55 -3.50
C VAL A 122 -14.80 6.06 -4.74
N GLU A 123 -14.91 6.83 -5.83
CA GLU A 123 -14.27 6.50 -7.10
C GLU A 123 -12.75 6.66 -7.04
N LEU A 124 -12.23 7.66 -6.33
CA LEU A 124 -10.79 7.83 -6.08
C LEU A 124 -10.20 6.59 -5.41
N SER A 125 -10.78 6.15 -4.29
CA SER A 125 -10.30 4.97 -3.56
C SER A 125 -10.39 3.71 -4.42
N ARG A 126 -11.53 3.50 -5.11
CA ARG A 126 -11.71 2.36 -6.04
C ARG A 126 -10.65 2.35 -7.15
N VAL A 127 -10.41 3.50 -7.79
CA VAL A 127 -9.42 3.60 -8.88
C VAL A 127 -8.01 3.31 -8.37
N THR A 128 -7.68 3.77 -7.18
CA THR A 128 -6.38 3.49 -6.55
C THR A 128 -6.21 2.01 -6.25
N GLU A 129 -7.20 1.40 -5.58
CA GLU A 129 -7.21 -0.03 -5.25
C GLU A 129 -7.13 -0.91 -6.50
N GLU A 130 -8.01 -0.68 -7.47
CA GLU A 130 -8.04 -1.48 -8.71
C GLU A 130 -6.76 -1.31 -9.55
N SER A 131 -6.13 -0.13 -9.50
CA SER A 131 -4.84 0.07 -10.17
C SER A 131 -3.72 -0.76 -9.53
N MET A 132 -3.72 -0.90 -8.21
CA MET A 132 -2.83 -1.79 -7.48
C MET A 132 -3.03 -3.24 -7.93
N TRP A 133 -4.28 -3.71 -7.96
CA TRP A 133 -4.60 -5.07 -8.42
C TRP A 133 -4.23 -5.30 -9.88
N ALA A 134 -4.38 -4.30 -10.75
CA ALA A 134 -3.88 -4.38 -12.13
C ALA A 134 -2.35 -4.54 -12.18
N GLY A 135 -1.63 -3.84 -11.31
CA GLY A 135 -0.18 -4.00 -11.14
C GLY A 135 0.20 -5.39 -10.65
N ILE A 136 -0.49 -5.90 -9.64
CA ILE A 136 -0.28 -7.26 -9.09
C ILE A 136 -0.52 -8.33 -10.18
N ALA A 137 -1.62 -8.21 -10.93
CA ALA A 137 -1.95 -9.13 -12.02
C ALA A 137 -0.91 -9.12 -13.15
N ALA A 138 -0.20 -8.00 -13.35
CA ALA A 138 0.88 -7.89 -14.33
C ALA A 138 2.22 -8.47 -13.84
N MET A 139 2.34 -8.81 -12.55
CA MET A 139 3.53 -9.40 -11.96
C MET A 139 3.62 -10.90 -12.33
N ARG A 140 4.35 -11.21 -13.40
CA ARG A 140 4.44 -12.57 -13.96
C ARG A 140 5.87 -13.00 -14.24
N ASN A 141 6.12 -14.29 -14.17
CA ASN A 141 7.41 -14.87 -14.51
C ASN A 141 7.87 -14.48 -15.93
N GLY A 142 9.11 -13.99 -16.03
CA GLY A 142 9.71 -13.55 -17.30
C GLY A 142 9.28 -12.13 -17.73
N GLY A 143 8.31 -11.50 -17.07
CA GLY A 143 7.96 -10.09 -17.25
C GLY A 143 9.06 -9.13 -16.82
N ARG A 144 8.78 -7.84 -16.86
CA ARG A 144 9.68 -6.77 -16.46
C ARG A 144 9.00 -5.88 -15.42
N LEU A 145 9.79 -5.25 -14.56
CA LEU A 145 9.26 -4.31 -13.55
C LEU A 145 8.36 -3.23 -14.16
N VAL A 146 8.74 -2.69 -15.33
CA VAL A 146 7.94 -1.69 -16.05
C VAL A 146 6.57 -2.21 -16.51
N ASP A 147 6.35 -3.51 -16.57
CA ASP A 147 5.02 -4.06 -16.92
C ASP A 147 4.02 -3.84 -15.80
N VAL A 148 4.48 -3.91 -14.54
CA VAL A 148 3.71 -3.55 -13.35
C VAL A 148 3.37 -2.06 -13.36
N SER A 149 4.38 -1.18 -13.52
CA SER A 149 4.18 0.27 -13.63
C SER A 149 3.18 0.65 -14.75
N ARG A 150 3.30 -0.01 -15.90
CA ARG A 150 2.42 0.23 -17.06
C ARG A 150 0.99 -0.20 -16.79
N ALA A 151 0.78 -1.31 -16.10
CA ALA A 151 -0.55 -1.78 -15.74
C ALA A 151 -1.25 -0.78 -14.80
N ILE A 152 -0.56 -0.31 -13.77
CA ILE A 152 -1.04 0.70 -12.82
C ILE A 152 -1.42 1.98 -13.58
N GLU A 153 -0.48 2.59 -14.29
CA GLU A 153 -0.69 3.84 -15.01
C GLU A 153 -1.83 3.72 -16.04
N THR A 154 -1.84 2.64 -16.82
CA THR A 154 -2.86 2.41 -17.85
C THR A 154 -4.24 2.29 -17.24
N TYR A 155 -4.37 1.60 -16.10
CA TYR A 155 -5.64 1.49 -15.40
C TYR A 155 -6.14 2.88 -14.98
N ILE A 156 -5.34 3.65 -14.23
CA ILE A 156 -5.70 4.97 -13.72
C ILE A 156 -6.08 5.92 -14.87
N ARG A 157 -5.25 5.98 -15.94
CA ARG A 157 -5.46 6.89 -17.06
C ARG A 157 -6.72 6.61 -17.88
N ARG A 158 -7.26 5.39 -17.82
CA ARG A 158 -8.49 4.99 -18.51
C ARG A 158 -9.76 5.30 -17.71
N GLN A 159 -9.63 5.57 -16.41
CA GLN A 159 -10.81 5.83 -15.57
C GLN A 159 -11.32 7.26 -15.79
N PRO A 160 -12.64 7.43 -16.02
CA PRO A 160 -13.25 8.74 -15.97
C PRO A 160 -13.21 9.26 -14.52
N ARG A 161 -12.88 10.54 -14.35
CA ARG A 161 -12.96 11.18 -13.05
C ARG A 161 -14.31 11.91 -12.93
N PRO A 162 -15.10 11.63 -11.89
CA PRO A 162 -16.28 12.41 -11.57
C PRO A 162 -15.91 13.89 -11.39
N GLY A 163 -16.70 14.81 -11.92
CA GLY A 163 -16.36 16.24 -11.92
C GLY A 163 -15.39 16.68 -13.02
N GLY A 164 -14.88 15.75 -13.84
CA GLY A 164 -13.96 16.04 -14.95
C GLY A 164 -12.48 16.11 -14.56
N GLY A 165 -11.61 16.30 -15.55
CA GLY A 165 -10.15 16.31 -15.35
C GLY A 165 -9.55 14.91 -15.34
N LYS A 166 -8.34 14.80 -14.79
CA LYS A 166 -7.58 13.55 -14.66
C LYS A 166 -7.17 13.33 -13.20
N TYR A 167 -7.02 12.08 -12.83
CA TYR A 167 -6.38 11.71 -11.58
C TYR A 167 -4.89 12.06 -11.61
N GLY A 168 -4.37 12.60 -10.50
CA GLY A 168 -2.93 12.77 -10.26
C GLY A 168 -2.32 11.43 -9.84
N ILE A 169 -1.32 10.94 -10.57
CA ILE A 169 -0.51 9.80 -10.13
C ILE A 169 0.70 10.39 -9.43
N ILE A 170 0.85 10.15 -8.14
CA ILE A 170 1.99 10.68 -7.37
C ILE A 170 3.29 10.09 -7.93
N GLU A 171 4.27 10.97 -8.21
CA GLU A 171 5.51 10.60 -8.90
C GLU A 171 6.72 10.51 -7.96
N ASP A 172 6.68 11.20 -6.81
CA ASP A 172 7.80 11.31 -5.87
C ASP A 172 7.93 10.08 -4.97
N TYR A 173 6.85 9.30 -4.85
CA TYR A 173 6.75 8.09 -4.04
C TYR A 173 6.32 6.90 -4.90
N GLY A 174 6.58 5.70 -4.43
CA GLY A 174 6.21 4.48 -5.16
C GLY A 174 6.72 3.23 -4.50
N GLY A 175 6.35 2.08 -5.04
CA GLY A 175 6.66 0.77 -4.53
C GLY A 175 8.15 0.43 -4.50
N HIS A 176 8.45 -0.65 -3.82
CA HIS A 176 9.82 -1.05 -3.56
C HIS A 176 9.96 -2.58 -3.44
N GLY A 177 11.19 -3.07 -3.51
CA GLY A 177 11.51 -4.42 -3.06
C GLY A 177 11.31 -4.51 -1.55
N ILE A 178 10.87 -5.67 -1.08
CA ILE A 178 10.66 -5.93 0.36
C ILE A 178 11.15 -7.36 0.70
N GLY A 179 11.60 -7.57 1.92
CA GLY A 179 12.10 -8.88 2.35
C GLY A 179 12.76 -8.85 3.71
N SER A 180 14.08 -8.98 3.74
CA SER A 180 14.90 -8.86 4.95
C SER A 180 15.01 -7.43 5.48
N GLN A 181 14.57 -6.46 4.68
CA GLN A 181 14.39 -5.05 5.05
C GLN A 181 13.07 -4.56 4.45
N MET A 182 12.53 -3.48 5.02
CA MET A 182 11.30 -2.87 4.52
C MET A 182 11.52 -2.31 3.10
N HIS A 183 12.40 -1.35 2.94
CA HIS A 183 12.72 -0.76 1.66
C HIS A 183 13.98 -1.36 1.04
N MET A 184 13.82 -2.00 -0.10
CA MET A 184 14.90 -2.64 -0.87
C MET A 184 14.80 -2.29 -2.35
N ASP A 185 15.87 -2.60 -3.10
CA ASP A 185 15.80 -2.60 -4.57
C ASP A 185 14.80 -3.67 -5.07
N PRO A 186 14.10 -3.39 -6.17
CA PRO A 186 14.09 -2.16 -6.96
C PRO A 186 13.02 -1.18 -6.48
N HIS A 187 13.19 0.11 -6.77
CA HIS A 187 12.11 1.06 -6.68
C HIS A 187 11.11 0.86 -7.84
N LEU A 188 9.82 0.75 -7.52
CA LEU A 188 8.72 0.56 -8.47
C LEU A 188 7.93 1.86 -8.63
N LEU A 189 7.96 2.45 -9.80
CA LEU A 189 7.12 3.62 -10.12
C LEU A 189 5.69 3.20 -10.44
N ASN A 190 4.73 4.03 -10.06
CA ASN A 190 3.31 3.86 -10.43
C ASN A 190 2.98 4.38 -11.83
N TYR A 191 4.00 4.74 -12.61
CA TYR A 191 3.92 5.24 -13.97
C TYR A 191 5.14 4.79 -14.79
N VAL A 192 5.06 4.91 -16.12
CA VAL A 192 6.15 4.54 -17.04
C VAL A 192 7.10 5.71 -17.23
N SER A 193 8.32 5.58 -16.70
CA SER A 193 9.40 6.54 -16.93
C SER A 193 10.27 6.12 -18.08
N ARG A 194 10.40 7.00 -19.11
CA ARG A 194 11.33 6.77 -20.23
C ARG A 194 12.80 6.75 -19.80
N LYS A 195 13.13 7.39 -18.68
CA LYS A 195 14.51 7.50 -18.16
C LYS A 195 14.98 6.23 -17.45
N ARG A 196 14.05 5.43 -16.85
CA ARG A 196 14.39 4.25 -16.04
C ARG A 196 14.42 2.93 -16.82
N GLY A 197 14.07 2.94 -18.11
CA GLY A 197 14.06 1.75 -18.96
C GLY A 197 13.03 0.71 -18.50
N LYS A 198 13.32 -0.58 -18.77
CA LYS A 198 12.38 -1.69 -18.48
C LYS A 198 12.49 -2.23 -17.04
N GLY A 199 13.51 -1.85 -16.32
CA GLY A 199 13.80 -2.42 -15.00
C GLY A 199 14.22 -3.90 -15.03
N PRO A 200 14.43 -4.51 -13.85
CA PRO A 200 14.81 -5.92 -13.74
C PRO A 200 13.75 -6.86 -14.32
N ARG A 201 14.19 -8.07 -14.66
CA ARG A 201 13.32 -9.17 -15.04
C ARG A 201 12.68 -9.76 -13.78
N LEU A 202 11.38 -10.02 -13.83
CA LEU A 202 10.65 -10.68 -12.76
C LEU A 202 10.88 -12.20 -12.84
N VAL A 203 11.28 -12.76 -11.72
CA VAL A 203 11.57 -14.20 -11.58
C VAL A 203 10.97 -14.72 -10.26
N PRO A 204 10.77 -16.03 -10.09
CA PRO A 204 10.32 -16.58 -8.81
C PRO A 204 11.21 -16.14 -7.65
N GLY A 205 10.62 -15.83 -6.52
CA GLY A 205 11.29 -15.26 -5.34
C GLY A 205 11.39 -13.73 -5.33
N PHE A 206 10.94 -13.05 -6.38
CA PHE A 206 10.87 -11.59 -6.44
C PHE A 206 9.71 -11.09 -5.56
N CYS A 207 9.98 -10.20 -4.60
CA CYS A 207 8.95 -9.61 -3.73
C CYS A 207 8.92 -8.09 -3.88
N LEU A 208 7.72 -7.54 -3.98
CA LEU A 208 7.46 -6.10 -4.12
C LEU A 208 6.36 -5.64 -3.18
N ALA A 209 6.51 -4.45 -2.63
CA ALA A 209 5.42 -3.59 -2.24
C ALA A 209 4.90 -2.88 -3.50
N ILE A 210 3.62 -3.02 -3.80
CA ILE A 210 2.93 -2.41 -4.95
C ILE A 210 1.92 -1.43 -4.38
N GLU A 211 2.20 -0.12 -4.50
CA GLU A 211 1.56 0.93 -3.71
C GLU A 211 1.23 2.18 -4.53
N PRO A 212 0.23 2.18 -5.39
CA PRO A 212 -0.21 3.39 -6.06
C PRO A 212 -0.79 4.40 -5.07
N MET A 213 -0.38 5.67 -5.24
CA MET A 213 -0.92 6.85 -4.59
C MET A 213 -1.54 7.73 -5.65
N VAL A 214 -2.82 8.05 -5.49
CA VAL A 214 -3.61 8.78 -6.49
C VAL A 214 -4.32 9.96 -5.83
N SER A 215 -4.33 11.12 -6.49
CA SER A 215 -5.03 12.33 -6.03
C SER A 215 -6.16 12.73 -6.97
N LEU A 216 -7.11 13.50 -6.45
CA LEU A 216 -8.18 14.12 -7.25
C LEU A 216 -7.66 15.31 -8.10
N GLY A 217 -6.42 15.71 -7.97
CA GLY A 217 -5.87 16.89 -8.64
C GLY A 217 -4.45 16.71 -9.10
N THR A 218 -3.56 17.54 -8.53
CA THR A 218 -2.15 17.55 -8.89
C THR A 218 -1.42 16.29 -8.46
N PRO A 219 -0.46 15.77 -9.25
CA PRO A 219 0.47 14.75 -8.78
C PRO A 219 1.60 15.32 -7.90
N ARG A 220 1.65 16.64 -7.71
CA ARG A 220 2.74 17.31 -6.97
C ARG A 220 2.48 17.23 -5.48
N THR A 221 3.55 16.99 -4.73
CA THR A 221 3.52 16.87 -3.28
C THR A 221 4.46 17.88 -2.63
N GLU A 222 4.25 18.10 -1.35
CA GLU A 222 5.20 18.78 -0.47
C GLU A 222 5.26 18.08 0.88
N VAL A 223 6.41 18.13 1.52
CA VAL A 223 6.64 17.58 2.85
C VAL A 223 6.45 18.69 3.87
N LEU A 224 5.67 18.43 4.92
CA LEU A 224 5.42 19.41 5.98
C LEU A 224 6.64 19.59 6.91
N ALA A 225 6.56 20.55 7.82
CA ALA A 225 7.63 20.90 8.76
C ALA A 225 8.01 19.79 9.75
N ASP A 226 7.20 18.74 9.86
CA ASP A 226 7.49 17.54 10.64
C ASP A 226 8.46 16.57 9.94
N GLU A 227 8.89 16.91 8.73
CA GLU A 227 9.82 16.15 7.85
C GLU A 227 9.28 14.80 7.36
N TRP A 228 7.99 14.48 7.64
CA TRP A 228 7.34 13.20 7.27
C TRP A 228 6.07 13.37 6.47
N THR A 229 5.11 14.15 7.00
CA THR A 229 3.77 14.26 6.41
C THR A 229 3.85 14.86 5.02
N VAL A 230 3.34 14.10 4.05
CA VAL A 230 3.32 14.47 2.62
C VAL A 230 1.91 14.85 2.22
N ILE A 231 1.72 16.06 1.70
CA ILE A 231 0.42 16.56 1.23
C ILE A 231 0.43 16.87 -0.27
N THR A 232 -0.77 16.93 -0.87
CA THR A 232 -0.93 17.46 -2.22
C THR A 232 -0.77 19.00 -2.21
N THR A 233 -0.06 19.56 -3.19
CA THR A 233 0.19 21.02 -3.23
C THR A 233 -1.03 21.86 -3.58
N ASP A 234 -2.12 21.25 -4.05
CA ASP A 234 -3.38 21.94 -4.38
C ASP A 234 -4.50 21.65 -3.36
N GLY A 235 -4.22 20.92 -2.28
CA GLY A 235 -5.18 20.57 -1.23
C GLY A 235 -6.25 19.55 -1.68
N THR A 236 -6.10 18.95 -2.84
CA THR A 236 -7.01 17.88 -3.26
C THR A 236 -6.71 16.58 -2.52
N TRP A 237 -7.76 15.81 -2.26
CA TRP A 237 -7.63 14.58 -1.49
C TRP A 237 -6.97 13.46 -2.26
N ALA A 238 -6.29 12.59 -1.53
CA ALA A 238 -5.53 11.47 -2.07
C ALA A 238 -5.94 10.14 -1.43
N SER A 239 -5.66 9.05 -2.13
CA SER A 239 -5.86 7.68 -1.69
C SER A 239 -4.59 6.88 -1.90
N HIS A 240 -4.27 6.01 -0.94
CA HIS A 240 -3.14 5.09 -0.97
C HIS A 240 -3.64 3.67 -0.71
N TRP A 241 -3.26 2.73 -1.58
CA TRP A 241 -3.49 1.31 -1.43
C TRP A 241 -2.21 0.55 -1.70
N GLU A 242 -1.95 -0.48 -0.93
CA GLU A 242 -0.72 -1.24 -1.03
C GLU A 242 -0.91 -2.68 -0.62
N HIS A 243 -0.16 -3.57 -1.28
CA HIS A 243 0.09 -4.93 -0.85
C HIS A 243 1.54 -5.35 -1.08
N SER A 244 2.10 -6.12 -0.13
CA SER A 244 3.30 -6.92 -0.35
C SER A 244 2.95 -8.17 -1.15
N VAL A 245 3.68 -8.41 -2.23
CA VAL A 245 3.42 -9.51 -3.18
C VAL A 245 4.70 -10.28 -3.46
N ALA A 246 4.65 -11.59 -3.36
CA ALA A 246 5.71 -12.49 -3.80
C ALA A 246 5.35 -13.10 -5.16
N LEU A 247 6.29 -13.11 -6.10
CA LEU A 247 6.17 -13.88 -7.33
C LEU A 247 6.73 -15.28 -7.08
N THR A 248 5.92 -16.31 -7.27
CA THR A 248 6.32 -17.71 -7.19
C THR A 248 6.36 -18.34 -8.58
N GLU A 249 6.81 -19.60 -8.69
CA GLU A 249 6.73 -20.35 -9.95
C GLU A 249 5.29 -20.53 -10.45
N GLN A 250 4.32 -20.53 -9.52
CA GLN A 250 2.90 -20.78 -9.79
C GLN A 250 2.09 -19.49 -9.98
N GLY A 251 2.72 -18.33 -9.85
CA GLY A 251 2.07 -17.03 -9.98
C GLY A 251 2.30 -16.10 -8.79
N PRO A 252 1.59 -14.97 -8.73
CA PRO A 252 1.67 -14.04 -7.61
C PRO A 252 0.97 -14.59 -6.36
N LEU A 253 1.56 -14.34 -5.18
CA LEU A 253 0.96 -14.54 -3.87
C LEU A 253 0.91 -13.18 -3.16
N VAL A 254 -0.27 -12.71 -2.82
CA VAL A 254 -0.43 -11.45 -2.07
C VAL A 254 -0.25 -11.74 -0.59
N LEU A 255 0.92 -11.39 -0.06
CA LEU A 255 1.35 -11.76 1.29
C LEU A 255 0.50 -11.12 2.38
N THR A 256 -0.05 -9.96 2.12
CA THR A 256 -0.83 -9.14 3.06
C THR A 256 -2.35 -9.22 2.86
N ALA A 257 -2.84 -10.03 1.91
CA ALA A 257 -4.26 -10.32 1.76
C ALA A 257 -4.60 -11.63 2.50
N PRO A 258 -5.69 -11.72 3.30
CA PRO A 258 -6.04 -12.91 4.08
C PRO A 258 -6.14 -14.19 3.24
N ASP A 259 -6.69 -14.10 2.04
CA ASP A 259 -6.86 -15.21 1.08
C ASP A 259 -5.68 -15.37 0.10
N GLY A 260 -4.56 -14.65 0.30
CA GLY A 260 -3.44 -14.63 -0.64
C GLY A 260 -3.73 -13.89 -1.94
N GLY A 261 -4.81 -13.10 -2.00
CA GLY A 261 -5.28 -12.37 -3.18
C GLY A 261 -6.07 -13.23 -4.17
N ARG A 262 -6.48 -14.44 -3.78
CA ARG A 262 -7.09 -15.44 -4.66
C ARG A 262 -8.37 -14.94 -5.31
N ALA A 263 -9.28 -14.36 -4.53
CA ALA A 263 -10.56 -13.89 -5.04
C ALA A 263 -10.36 -12.78 -6.10
N LYS A 264 -9.59 -11.76 -5.76
CA LYS A 264 -9.39 -10.59 -6.63
C LYS A 264 -8.60 -10.91 -7.89
N LEU A 265 -7.55 -11.75 -7.77
CA LEU A 265 -6.77 -12.20 -8.93
C LEU A 265 -7.61 -13.06 -9.89
N ALA A 266 -8.51 -13.91 -9.36
CA ALA A 266 -9.41 -14.71 -10.19
C ALA A 266 -10.35 -13.82 -11.03
N GLU A 267 -10.88 -12.71 -10.48
CA GLU A 267 -11.67 -11.73 -11.24
C GLU A 267 -10.87 -11.13 -12.42
N LEU A 268 -9.56 -11.02 -12.27
CA LEU A 268 -8.65 -10.50 -13.29
C LEU A 268 -8.09 -11.60 -14.23
N GLY A 269 -8.57 -12.84 -14.09
CA GLY A 269 -8.13 -13.98 -14.90
C GLY A 269 -6.73 -14.47 -14.57
N VAL A 270 -6.23 -14.18 -13.37
CA VAL A 270 -4.91 -14.60 -12.88
C VAL A 270 -5.06 -15.63 -11.77
N THR A 271 -4.30 -16.72 -11.84
CA THR A 271 -4.25 -17.70 -10.76
C THR A 271 -3.27 -17.23 -9.68
N ALA A 272 -3.76 -17.09 -8.46
CA ALA A 272 -2.90 -16.86 -7.31
C ALA A 272 -2.10 -18.13 -6.96
N ALA A 273 -0.87 -17.97 -6.49
CA ALA A 273 -0.10 -19.09 -5.96
C ALA A 273 -0.74 -19.66 -4.69
N PRO A 274 -0.52 -20.95 -4.38
CA PRO A 274 -0.94 -21.55 -3.12
C PRO A 274 -0.34 -20.81 -1.93
N ASP A 275 -1.11 -20.74 -0.84
CA ASP A 275 -0.62 -20.16 0.42
C ASP A 275 0.33 -21.18 1.09
N PRO A 276 1.58 -20.81 1.39
CA PRO A 276 2.54 -21.72 2.01
C PRO A 276 2.20 -22.08 3.45
N LEU A 277 1.23 -21.38 4.06
CA LEU A 277 0.76 -21.62 5.44
C LEU A 277 -0.59 -22.37 5.50
N ALA A 278 -1.17 -22.76 4.34
CA ALA A 278 -2.46 -23.44 4.25
C ALA A 278 -2.36 -24.95 4.49
#